data_3845be4a368d911d7fdae3f61a5de98a
#
_entry.id   3845be4a368d911d7fdae3f61a5de98a
#
_cell.length_a   1.000
_cell.length_b   1.000
_cell.length_c   1.000
_cell.angle_alpha   90.00
_cell.angle_beta   90.00
_cell.angle_gamma   90.00
#
_symmetry.space_group_name_H-M   'P 1'
#
loop_
_entity.id
_entity.type
_entity.pdbx_description
1 polymer ?
#
loop_
_entity_poly.entity_id
_entity_poly.type
_entity_poly.pdbx_seq_one_letter_code
_entity_poly.pdbx_strand_id
1 'polypeptide(L)'
;MNDNKTGDEGEPPVPIPAATLVVFRHRVAGPPELLVVERSASMAFAGGAIVFPGGRIDPDDHAIAAAHRHEPDEGAARVAAIRETLEESGIAIGFAGDPSLEWIASAQPRLHAHEPFSALLAEAGLALDLDALVPFARWCPAHREARVFDTRFYLASVRDDAPDPVVDDTENISSFWAGAQEVIAAADAGKVKVIFPTRRNLERLALFGSFAEAEAHALGTPIEVVTPWMEERGGEPHLCIPEGLGYPVTSEALRSAVTAFRKPR
;
A
#
# COMPACT_ATOMS: atom_id res chain seq x y z
N MET A 1 -42.75 30.86 -7.70
CA MET A 1 -42.21 30.24 -6.49
C MET A 1 -41.19 29.21 -6.97
N ASN A 2 -39.93 29.64 -6.98
CA ASN A 2 -38.81 28.75 -7.34
C ASN A 2 -38.19 28.26 -6.04
N ASP A 3 -38.48 27.02 -5.66
CA ASP A 3 -37.76 26.35 -4.59
C ASP A 3 -36.39 25.96 -5.09
N ASN A 4 -35.42 26.80 -4.76
CA ASN A 4 -33.99 26.52 -4.95
C ASN A 4 -33.55 25.54 -3.83
N LYS A 5 -33.61 24.22 -4.09
CA LYS A 5 -32.98 23.24 -3.23
C LYS A 5 -31.45 23.38 -3.40
N THR A 6 -30.85 24.22 -2.55
CA THR A 6 -29.42 24.16 -2.23
C THR A 6 -29.18 22.80 -1.61
N GLY A 7 -28.54 21.91 -2.38
CA GLY A 7 -28.08 20.65 -1.85
C GLY A 7 -27.11 20.92 -0.70
N ASP A 8 -27.37 20.27 0.42
CA ASP A 8 -26.50 20.20 1.58
C ASP A 8 -25.19 19.51 1.14
N GLU A 9 -24.22 20.31 0.71
CA GLU A 9 -22.86 19.85 0.44
C GLU A 9 -22.20 19.67 1.81
N GLY A 10 -22.43 18.51 2.44
CA GLY A 10 -21.76 18.13 3.66
C GLY A 10 -20.24 18.30 3.53
N GLU A 11 -19.59 18.73 4.62
CA GLU A 11 -18.15 18.90 4.70
C GLU A 11 -17.44 17.63 4.21
N PRO A 12 -16.42 17.74 3.35
CA PRO A 12 -15.72 16.57 2.82
C PRO A 12 -15.16 15.73 3.98
N PRO A 13 -15.20 14.40 3.89
CA PRO A 13 -14.72 13.53 4.97
C PRO A 13 -13.23 13.81 5.24
N VAL A 14 -12.87 13.89 6.53
CA VAL A 14 -11.46 14.02 6.93
C VAL A 14 -10.71 12.76 6.50
N PRO A 15 -9.62 12.89 5.72
CA PRO A 15 -8.85 11.73 5.27
C PRO A 15 -8.27 10.94 6.44
N ILE A 16 -8.33 9.62 6.36
CA ILE A 16 -7.78 8.69 7.35
C ILE A 16 -6.31 8.46 6.98
N PRO A 17 -5.34 8.81 7.86
CA PRO A 17 -3.94 8.53 7.62
C PRO A 17 -3.69 7.01 7.52
N ALA A 18 -2.93 6.61 6.48
CA ALA A 18 -2.59 5.22 6.22
C ALA A 18 -1.19 5.09 5.64
N ALA A 19 -0.63 3.90 5.71
CA ALA A 19 0.67 3.57 5.15
C ALA A 19 0.66 2.20 4.48
N THR A 20 1.47 2.07 3.44
CA THR A 20 1.58 0.86 2.61
C THR A 20 3.05 0.60 2.32
N LEU A 21 3.49 -0.64 2.40
CA LEU A 21 4.85 -1.04 2.09
C LEU A 21 4.90 -1.92 0.85
N VAL A 22 5.69 -1.50 -0.14
CA VAL A 22 6.06 -2.31 -1.30
C VAL A 22 7.37 -3.02 -0.97
N VAL A 23 7.28 -4.30 -0.68
CA VAL A 23 8.43 -5.12 -0.33
C VAL A 23 8.95 -5.83 -1.57
N PHE A 24 10.23 -5.64 -1.87
CA PHE A 24 10.93 -6.27 -2.98
C PHE A 24 11.66 -7.53 -2.51
N ARG A 25 11.55 -8.60 -3.30
CA ARG A 25 12.42 -9.78 -3.22
C ARG A 25 13.15 -9.95 -4.55
N HIS A 26 14.47 -10.12 -4.49
CA HIS A 26 15.26 -10.35 -5.69
C HIS A 26 14.92 -11.71 -6.30
N ARG A 27 14.97 -11.80 -7.63
CA ARG A 27 14.91 -13.04 -8.40
C ARG A 27 16.28 -13.32 -9.04
N VAL A 28 16.68 -14.59 -9.07
CA VAL A 28 17.90 -15.00 -9.79
C VAL A 28 17.81 -14.69 -11.28
N ALA A 29 16.60 -14.71 -11.85
CA ALA A 29 16.36 -14.37 -13.25
C ALA A 29 15.03 -13.61 -13.40
N GLY A 30 15.08 -12.49 -14.15
CA GLY A 30 13.93 -11.63 -14.39
C GLY A 30 13.82 -10.46 -13.42
N PRO A 31 12.76 -9.67 -13.53
CA PRO A 31 12.50 -8.54 -12.63
C PRO A 31 12.20 -9.03 -11.21
N PRO A 32 12.37 -8.17 -10.19
CA PRO A 32 12.08 -8.51 -8.80
C PRO A 32 10.61 -8.88 -8.60
N GLU A 33 10.35 -9.66 -7.55
CA GLU A 33 9.02 -9.91 -7.04
C GLU A 33 8.65 -8.86 -6.01
N LEU A 34 7.36 -8.60 -5.91
CA LEU A 34 6.74 -7.75 -4.91
C LEU A 34 5.82 -8.59 -4.02
N LEU A 35 5.83 -8.29 -2.73
CA LEU A 35 4.86 -8.86 -1.80
C LEU A 35 3.49 -8.24 -2.08
N VAL A 36 2.51 -9.09 -2.34
CA VAL A 36 1.13 -8.67 -2.57
C VAL A 36 0.18 -9.50 -1.72
N VAL A 37 -0.95 -8.91 -1.36
CA VAL A 37 -2.00 -9.55 -0.58
C VAL A 37 -3.33 -9.48 -1.35
N GLU A 38 -4.11 -10.56 -1.30
CA GLU A 38 -5.47 -10.60 -1.81
C GLU A 38 -6.43 -10.40 -0.65
N ARG A 39 -7.17 -9.29 -0.67
CA ARG A 39 -8.10 -8.94 0.39
C ARG A 39 -9.35 -9.82 0.33
N SER A 40 -9.89 -10.18 1.50
CA SER A 40 -11.16 -10.89 1.58
C SER A 40 -12.28 -10.11 0.86
N ALA A 41 -13.11 -10.81 0.11
CA ALA A 41 -14.25 -10.21 -0.59
C ALA A 41 -15.28 -9.54 0.36
N SER A 42 -15.24 -9.89 1.65
CA SER A 42 -16.08 -9.30 2.70
C SER A 42 -15.60 -7.92 3.17
N MET A 43 -14.38 -7.52 2.82
CA MET A 43 -13.83 -6.23 3.25
C MET A 43 -14.59 -5.05 2.64
N ALA A 44 -14.87 -4.03 3.48
CA ALA A 44 -15.62 -2.84 3.08
C ALA A 44 -14.90 -1.98 2.02
N PHE A 45 -13.55 -2.00 2.00
CA PHE A 45 -12.73 -1.29 1.00
C PHE A 45 -11.86 -2.29 0.25
N ALA A 46 -11.82 -2.16 -1.10
CA ALA A 46 -11.02 -2.98 -2.02
C ALA A 46 -11.20 -4.52 -1.84
N GLY A 47 -12.36 -4.99 -1.38
CA GLY A 47 -12.63 -6.41 -1.19
C GLY A 47 -12.42 -7.24 -2.46
N GLY A 48 -11.68 -8.35 -2.33
CA GLY A 48 -11.29 -9.23 -3.43
C GLY A 48 -10.27 -8.61 -4.40
N ALA A 49 -9.56 -7.55 -4.00
CA ALA A 49 -8.51 -6.95 -4.81
C ALA A 49 -7.11 -7.34 -4.32
N ILE A 50 -6.18 -7.39 -5.26
CA ILE A 50 -4.74 -7.45 -4.97
C ILE A 50 -4.28 -6.04 -4.60
N VAL A 51 -3.60 -5.94 -3.45
CA VAL A 51 -2.99 -4.72 -2.93
C VAL A 51 -1.61 -5.03 -2.36
N PHE A 52 -0.84 -4.01 -1.98
CA PHE A 52 0.34 -4.18 -1.13
C PHE A 52 -0.08 -4.21 0.34
N PRO A 53 0.69 -4.82 1.24
CA PRO A 53 0.41 -4.80 2.68
C PRO A 53 0.34 -3.37 3.19
N GLY A 54 -0.60 -3.10 4.08
CA GLY A 54 -0.76 -1.78 4.67
C GLY A 54 -2.13 -1.50 5.25
N GLY A 55 -2.18 -0.51 6.13
CA GLY A 55 -3.40 -0.13 6.84
C GLY A 55 -3.33 1.26 7.44
N ARG A 56 -4.18 1.51 8.43
CA ARG A 56 -4.29 2.81 9.10
C ARG A 56 -3.10 3.02 10.05
N ILE A 57 -2.78 4.29 10.26
CA ILE A 57 -1.85 4.69 11.32
C ILE A 57 -2.62 4.68 12.64
N ASP A 58 -2.13 3.92 13.61
CA ASP A 58 -2.72 3.80 14.94
C ASP A 58 -2.02 4.72 15.96
N PRO A 59 -2.65 5.04 17.10
CA PRO A 59 -2.02 5.83 18.15
C PRO A 59 -0.71 5.22 18.68
N ASP A 60 -0.60 3.89 18.71
CA ASP A 60 0.62 3.18 19.15
C ASP A 60 1.78 3.38 18.17
N ASP A 61 1.51 3.52 16.86
CA ASP A 61 2.53 3.83 15.86
C ASP A 61 3.18 5.20 16.11
N HIS A 62 2.39 6.20 16.51
CA HIS A 62 2.90 7.51 16.95
C HIS A 62 3.75 7.42 18.22
N ALA A 63 3.34 6.57 19.17
CA ALA A 63 4.10 6.37 20.41
C ALA A 63 5.48 5.75 20.13
N ILE A 64 5.56 4.75 19.25
CA ILE A 64 6.82 4.14 18.82
C ILE A 64 7.67 5.16 18.06
N ALA A 65 7.07 5.91 17.12
CA ALA A 65 7.76 6.89 16.29
C ALA A 65 8.40 8.02 17.09
N ALA A 66 7.85 8.37 18.25
CA ALA A 66 8.37 9.44 19.12
C ALA A 66 9.81 9.19 19.62
N ALA A 67 10.29 7.94 19.59
CA ALA A 67 11.68 7.59 19.91
C ALA A 67 12.65 7.78 18.72
N HIS A 68 12.14 8.06 17.52
CA HIS A 68 12.90 8.22 16.29
C HIS A 68 13.03 9.70 15.87
N ARG A 69 13.94 10.00 14.92
CA ARG A 69 14.23 11.38 14.50
C ARG A 69 13.40 11.88 13.32
N HIS A 70 12.39 11.11 12.91
CA HIS A 70 11.49 11.49 11.84
C HIS A 70 10.51 12.59 12.28
N GLU A 71 9.93 13.28 11.32
CA GLU A 71 8.76 14.11 11.55
C GLU A 71 7.64 13.20 12.10
N PRO A 72 6.81 13.62 13.10
CA PRO A 72 5.91 12.72 13.83
C PRO A 72 4.98 11.89 12.97
N ASP A 73 4.31 12.49 11.98
CA ASP A 73 3.37 11.78 11.10
C ASP A 73 4.10 10.87 10.11
N GLU A 74 5.29 11.27 9.65
CA GLU A 74 6.12 10.45 8.77
C GLU A 74 6.68 9.25 9.51
N GLY A 75 7.16 9.45 10.74
CA GLY A 75 7.63 8.35 11.60
C GLY A 75 6.51 7.34 11.89
N ALA A 76 5.32 7.81 12.28
CA ALA A 76 4.18 6.96 12.56
C ALA A 76 3.73 6.17 11.31
N ALA A 77 3.76 6.78 10.11
CA ALA A 77 3.45 6.10 8.87
C ALA A 77 4.44 4.97 8.55
N ARG A 78 5.73 5.17 8.82
CA ARG A 78 6.76 4.12 8.65
C ARG A 78 6.55 2.97 9.63
N VAL A 79 6.23 3.26 10.89
CA VAL A 79 5.89 2.23 11.89
C VAL A 79 4.67 1.45 11.46
N ALA A 80 3.59 2.11 11.04
CA ALA A 80 2.39 1.47 10.54
C ALA A 80 2.68 0.55 9.35
N ALA A 81 3.49 1.00 8.38
CA ALA A 81 3.87 0.20 7.22
C ALA A 81 4.62 -1.09 7.61
N ILE A 82 5.51 -1.02 8.61
CA ILE A 82 6.24 -2.17 9.16
C ILE A 82 5.26 -3.11 9.88
N ARG A 83 4.43 -2.58 10.79
CA ARG A 83 3.46 -3.35 11.58
C ARG A 83 2.48 -4.10 10.70
N GLU A 84 1.84 -3.41 9.77
CA GLU A 84 0.85 -3.99 8.85
C GLU A 84 1.47 -5.06 7.94
N THR A 85 2.72 -4.86 7.49
CA THR A 85 3.42 -5.87 6.69
C THR A 85 3.66 -7.14 7.51
N LEU A 86 4.10 -7.01 8.76
CA LEU A 86 4.28 -8.16 9.65
C LEU A 86 2.93 -8.83 9.95
N GLU A 87 1.90 -8.07 10.25
CA GLU A 87 0.55 -8.55 10.55
C GLU A 87 -0.06 -9.31 9.37
N GLU A 88 -0.08 -8.72 8.18
CA GLU A 88 -0.76 -9.27 7.00
C GLU A 88 0.00 -10.40 6.29
N SER A 89 1.32 -10.52 6.48
CA SER A 89 2.14 -11.45 5.70
C SER A 89 3.17 -12.27 6.51
N GLY A 90 3.40 -11.95 7.77
CA GLY A 90 4.47 -12.55 8.55
C GLY A 90 5.88 -12.17 8.07
N ILE A 91 6.02 -11.19 7.18
CA ILE A 91 7.32 -10.70 6.70
C ILE A 91 7.80 -9.59 7.63
N ALA A 92 8.89 -9.85 8.35
CA ALA A 92 9.54 -8.85 9.20
C ALA A 92 10.53 -8.02 8.38
N ILE A 93 10.28 -6.70 8.31
CA ILE A 93 11.14 -5.75 7.61
C ILE A 93 11.19 -4.43 8.39
N GLY A 94 12.27 -3.66 8.28
CA GLY A 94 12.43 -2.41 9.02
C GLY A 94 12.75 -2.62 10.50
N PHE A 95 13.43 -3.70 10.84
CA PHE A 95 13.95 -3.97 12.19
C PHE A 95 15.45 -3.66 12.24
N ALA A 96 15.92 -3.15 13.38
CA ALA A 96 17.35 -2.92 13.64
C ALA A 96 18.06 -4.23 14.04
N GLY A 97 17.77 -5.32 13.34
CA GLY A 97 18.26 -6.67 13.54
C GLY A 97 17.28 -7.68 12.94
N ASP A 98 17.60 -8.96 13.05
CA ASP A 98 16.76 -10.02 12.49
C ASP A 98 15.88 -10.63 13.60
N PRO A 99 14.57 -10.35 13.64
CA PRO A 99 13.64 -11.04 14.54
C PRO A 99 13.64 -12.54 14.26
N SER A 100 13.58 -13.36 15.32
CA SER A 100 13.51 -14.81 15.15
C SER A 100 12.19 -15.24 14.50
N LEU A 101 12.22 -16.32 13.73
CA LEU A 101 11.00 -16.89 13.13
C LEU A 101 9.95 -17.27 14.19
N GLU A 102 10.40 -17.71 15.38
CA GLU A 102 9.51 -18.01 16.49
C GLU A 102 8.78 -16.74 16.99
N TRP A 103 9.51 -15.63 17.12
CA TRP A 103 8.90 -14.35 17.50
C TRP A 103 7.92 -13.87 16.45
N ILE A 104 8.27 -13.91 15.15
CA ILE A 104 7.39 -13.53 14.04
C ILE A 104 6.08 -14.32 14.10
N ALA A 105 6.17 -15.67 14.21
CA ALA A 105 5.00 -16.54 14.30
C ALA A 105 4.13 -16.27 15.54
N SER A 106 4.74 -15.81 16.64
CA SER A 106 4.03 -15.39 17.85
C SER A 106 3.41 -14.01 17.75
N ALA A 107 4.11 -13.06 17.10
CA ALA A 107 3.69 -11.66 17.02
C ALA A 107 2.50 -11.47 16.07
N GLN A 108 2.47 -12.17 14.93
CA GLN A 108 1.43 -12.02 13.91
C GLN A 108 0.01 -12.19 14.47
N PRO A 109 -0.38 -13.30 15.13
CA PRO A 109 -1.72 -13.45 15.70
C PRO A 109 -2.03 -12.47 16.83
N ARG A 110 -1.02 -11.97 17.55
CA ARG A 110 -1.19 -10.95 18.59
C ARG A 110 -1.51 -9.58 17.98
N LEU A 111 -0.86 -9.23 16.86
CA LEU A 111 -1.20 -8.01 16.11
C LEU A 111 -2.63 -8.07 15.57
N HIS A 112 -3.07 -9.19 15.00
CA HIS A 112 -4.46 -9.39 14.60
C HIS A 112 -5.45 -9.29 15.75
N ALA A 113 -5.03 -9.66 16.96
CA ALA A 113 -5.80 -9.44 18.19
C ALA A 113 -5.74 -7.98 18.69
N HIS A 114 -5.15 -7.06 17.91
CA HIS A 114 -4.95 -5.64 18.23
C HIS A 114 -4.12 -5.40 19.49
N GLU A 115 -3.19 -6.31 19.79
CA GLU A 115 -2.22 -6.07 20.86
C GLU A 115 -1.24 -4.97 20.43
N PRO A 116 -0.90 -4.00 21.30
CA PRO A 116 0.00 -2.90 20.93
C PRO A 116 1.36 -3.42 20.42
N PHE A 117 1.78 -2.93 19.26
CA PHE A 117 3.05 -3.30 18.65
C PHE A 117 4.23 -2.91 19.54
N SER A 118 4.12 -1.77 20.24
CA SER A 118 5.10 -1.32 21.24
C SER A 118 5.33 -2.35 22.35
N ALA A 119 4.29 -3.05 22.79
CA ALA A 119 4.41 -4.09 23.83
C ALA A 119 5.18 -5.31 23.30
N LEU A 120 4.87 -5.75 22.06
CA LEU A 120 5.56 -6.87 21.42
C LEU A 120 7.05 -6.59 21.22
N LEU A 121 7.38 -5.38 20.76
CA LEU A 121 8.76 -4.93 20.59
C LEU A 121 9.51 -4.89 21.93
N ALA A 122 8.89 -4.33 22.97
CA ALA A 122 9.48 -4.21 24.30
C ALA A 122 9.76 -5.58 24.94
N GLU A 123 8.81 -6.54 24.86
CA GLU A 123 8.97 -7.90 25.38
C GLU A 123 10.17 -8.62 24.75
N ALA A 124 10.39 -8.42 23.45
CA ALA A 124 11.46 -9.07 22.70
C ALA A 124 12.78 -8.29 22.72
N GLY A 125 12.79 -7.06 23.23
CA GLY A 125 13.94 -6.16 23.14
C GLY A 125 14.30 -5.77 21.70
N LEU A 126 13.30 -5.75 20.82
CA LEU A 126 13.47 -5.39 19.41
C LEU A 126 13.31 -3.89 19.21
N ALA A 127 14.05 -3.35 18.25
CA ALA A 127 13.95 -1.96 17.80
C ALA A 127 13.70 -1.90 16.30
N LEU A 128 13.06 -0.82 15.84
CA LEU A 128 12.81 -0.57 14.42
C LEU A 128 13.94 0.26 13.81
N ASP A 129 14.19 0.00 12.53
CA ASP A 129 14.99 0.83 11.63
C ASP A 129 14.06 1.48 10.59
N LEU A 130 13.56 2.66 10.92
CA LEU A 130 12.64 3.38 10.06
C LEU A 130 13.33 3.91 8.79
N ASP A 131 14.65 4.07 8.81
CA ASP A 131 15.42 4.53 7.65
C ASP A 131 15.57 3.46 6.57
N ALA A 132 15.29 2.21 6.89
CA ALA A 132 15.20 1.12 5.92
C ALA A 132 14.05 1.27 4.90
N LEU A 133 13.08 2.14 5.16
CA LEU A 133 11.96 2.40 4.27
C LEU A 133 12.22 3.63 3.40
N VAL A 134 12.14 3.48 2.08
CA VAL A 134 12.32 4.57 1.11
C VAL A 134 10.97 5.17 0.74
N PRO A 135 10.72 6.48 0.96
CA PRO A 135 9.46 7.11 0.53
C PRO A 135 9.27 7.01 -0.99
N PHE A 136 8.07 6.64 -1.45
CA PHE A 136 7.81 6.37 -2.87
C PHE A 136 6.67 7.20 -3.46
N ALA A 137 5.53 7.27 -2.77
CA ALA A 137 4.35 7.98 -3.26
C ALA A 137 3.41 8.36 -2.10
N ARG A 138 2.49 9.31 -2.34
CA ARG A 138 1.38 9.61 -1.43
C ARG A 138 0.10 9.78 -2.22
N TRP A 139 -0.95 9.06 -1.82
CA TRP A 139 -2.24 9.06 -2.50
C TRP A 139 -3.36 9.47 -1.55
N CYS A 140 -4.13 10.47 -1.95
CA CYS A 140 -5.33 10.90 -1.24
C CYS A 140 -6.44 11.16 -2.26
N PRO A 141 -7.21 10.13 -2.68
CA PRO A 141 -8.30 10.31 -3.64
C PRO A 141 -9.40 11.16 -3.03
N ALA A 142 -9.73 12.29 -3.66
CA ALA A 142 -10.78 13.21 -3.21
C ALA A 142 -12.18 12.77 -3.68
N HIS A 143 -12.53 11.49 -3.55
CA HIS A 143 -13.85 11.01 -3.93
C HIS A 143 -14.84 11.12 -2.77
N ARG A 144 -16.13 11.32 -3.08
CA ARG A 144 -17.24 11.30 -2.13
C ARG A 144 -17.54 9.88 -1.60
N GLU A 145 -16.52 9.10 -1.33
CA GLU A 145 -16.67 7.81 -0.66
C GLU A 145 -16.80 8.03 0.85
N ALA A 146 -17.47 7.11 1.52
CA ALA A 146 -17.68 7.18 2.97
C ALA A 146 -16.36 7.14 3.79
N ARG A 147 -15.25 6.72 3.15
CA ARG A 147 -13.91 6.69 3.74
C ARG A 147 -12.87 7.09 2.69
N VAL A 148 -12.13 8.14 2.98
CA VAL A 148 -10.98 8.60 2.19
C VAL A 148 -9.72 8.28 2.96
N PHE A 149 -8.75 7.63 2.33
CA PHE A 149 -7.45 7.33 2.92
C PHE A 149 -6.38 8.25 2.33
N ASP A 150 -5.57 8.84 3.19
CA ASP A 150 -4.32 9.53 2.85
C ASP A 150 -3.17 8.57 3.07
N THR A 151 -2.79 7.86 2.01
CA THR A 151 -1.89 6.71 2.08
C THR A 151 -0.48 7.08 1.63
N ARG A 152 0.50 6.93 2.51
CA ARG A 152 1.93 6.99 2.19
C ARG A 152 2.43 5.62 1.76
N PHE A 153 3.16 5.57 0.65
CA PHE A 153 3.78 4.36 0.11
C PHE A 153 5.27 4.41 0.30
N TYR A 154 5.83 3.31 0.79
CA TYR A 154 7.26 3.12 0.98
C TYR A 154 7.75 1.92 0.18
N LEU A 155 9.05 1.91 -0.14
CA LEU A 155 9.75 0.74 -0.70
C LEU A 155 10.70 0.20 0.35
N ALA A 156 10.85 -1.11 0.38
CA ALA A 156 11.93 -1.79 1.11
C ALA A 156 12.25 -3.11 0.40
N SER A 157 13.42 -3.70 0.69
CA SER A 157 13.78 -5.00 0.15
C SER A 157 14.07 -6.00 1.25
N VAL A 158 13.64 -7.23 1.05
CA VAL A 158 14.05 -8.37 1.87
C VAL A 158 15.27 -9.06 1.25
N ARG A 159 15.91 -9.91 2.05
CA ARG A 159 16.97 -10.79 1.57
C ARG A 159 16.40 -11.84 0.61
N ASP A 160 17.26 -12.39 -0.24
CA ASP A 160 16.90 -13.41 -1.24
C ASP A 160 16.34 -14.70 -0.61
N ASP A 161 16.73 -14.98 0.64
CA ASP A 161 16.30 -16.12 1.44
C ASP A 161 15.07 -15.82 2.34
N ALA A 162 14.40 -14.70 2.11
CA ALA A 162 13.18 -14.38 2.84
C ALA A 162 12.13 -15.48 2.68
N PRO A 163 11.44 -15.87 3.77
CA PRO A 163 10.43 -16.93 3.72
C PRO A 163 9.26 -16.54 2.81
N ASP A 164 8.51 -17.53 2.38
CA ASP A 164 7.19 -17.25 1.78
C ASP A 164 6.26 -16.66 2.84
N PRO A 165 5.39 -15.72 2.45
CA PRO A 165 4.50 -15.06 3.39
C PRO A 165 3.50 -16.06 3.98
N VAL A 166 3.14 -15.84 5.25
CA VAL A 166 2.14 -16.61 5.96
C VAL A 166 0.87 -15.78 6.05
N VAL A 167 -0.23 -16.32 5.55
CA VAL A 167 -1.53 -15.65 5.58
C VAL A 167 -2.18 -15.84 6.93
N ASP A 168 -2.81 -14.81 7.43
CA ASP A 168 -3.88 -14.94 8.40
C ASP A 168 -5.22 -14.92 7.65
N ASP A 169 -5.99 -15.99 7.79
CA ASP A 169 -7.29 -16.20 7.13
C ASP A 169 -8.41 -15.22 7.57
N THR A 170 -8.09 -14.12 8.26
CA THR A 170 -9.08 -13.17 8.79
C THR A 170 -9.43 -12.03 7.81
N GLU A 171 -8.46 -11.20 7.45
CA GLU A 171 -8.66 -10.04 6.56
C GLU A 171 -8.19 -10.30 5.13
N ASN A 172 -7.18 -11.12 4.95
CA ASN A 172 -6.60 -11.48 3.66
C ASN A 172 -6.80 -12.97 3.36
N ILE A 173 -7.05 -13.29 2.08
CA ILE A 173 -7.24 -14.67 1.62
C ILE A 173 -5.90 -15.28 1.26
N SER A 174 -4.99 -14.48 0.72
CA SER A 174 -3.66 -14.94 0.30
C SER A 174 -2.63 -13.81 0.35
N SER A 175 -1.40 -14.17 0.69
CA SER A 175 -0.21 -13.35 0.53
C SER A 175 0.79 -14.10 -0.31
N PHE A 176 1.39 -13.46 -1.31
CA PHE A 176 2.33 -14.13 -2.21
C PHE A 176 3.28 -13.14 -2.89
N TRP A 177 4.36 -13.69 -3.45
CA TRP A 177 5.32 -12.95 -4.25
C TRP A 177 4.94 -12.99 -5.73
N ALA A 178 4.92 -11.83 -6.39
CA ALA A 178 4.62 -11.73 -7.82
C ALA A 178 5.36 -10.55 -8.46
N GLY A 179 5.77 -10.70 -9.71
CA GLY A 179 6.30 -9.56 -10.49
C GLY A 179 5.21 -8.52 -10.78
N ALA A 180 5.57 -7.23 -10.78
CA ALA A 180 4.61 -6.16 -11.06
C ALA A 180 3.86 -6.37 -12.38
N GLN A 181 4.59 -6.73 -13.45
CA GLN A 181 4.00 -7.00 -14.77
C GLN A 181 3.12 -8.25 -14.79
N GLU A 182 3.42 -9.25 -13.95
CA GLU A 182 2.59 -10.46 -13.81
C GLU A 182 1.23 -10.13 -13.21
N VAL A 183 1.19 -9.28 -12.18
CA VAL A 183 -0.06 -8.81 -11.55
C VAL A 183 -0.88 -7.97 -12.54
N ILE A 184 -0.23 -7.04 -13.28
CA ILE A 184 -0.89 -6.22 -14.31
C ILE A 184 -1.51 -7.12 -15.39
N ALA A 185 -0.77 -8.09 -15.92
CA ALA A 185 -1.26 -9.00 -16.94
C ALA A 185 -2.41 -9.87 -16.45
N ALA A 186 -2.38 -10.31 -15.18
CA ALA A 186 -3.48 -11.04 -14.56
C ALA A 186 -4.74 -10.17 -14.42
N ALA A 187 -4.57 -8.90 -14.07
CA ALA A 187 -5.66 -7.93 -13.98
C ALA A 187 -6.28 -7.64 -15.36
N ASP A 188 -5.46 -7.45 -16.39
CA ASP A 188 -5.91 -7.23 -17.78
C ASP A 188 -6.65 -8.45 -18.34
N ALA A 189 -6.26 -9.66 -17.92
CA ALA A 189 -6.96 -10.90 -18.25
C ALA A 189 -8.24 -11.14 -17.40
N GLY A 190 -8.59 -10.24 -16.48
CA GLY A 190 -9.73 -10.36 -15.58
C GLY A 190 -9.61 -11.48 -14.53
N LYS A 191 -8.40 -12.00 -14.29
CA LYS A 191 -8.15 -13.07 -13.32
C LYS A 191 -8.09 -12.56 -11.88
N VAL A 192 -7.62 -11.33 -11.71
CA VAL A 192 -7.54 -10.64 -10.41
C VAL A 192 -8.09 -9.23 -10.53
N LYS A 193 -8.48 -8.65 -9.41
CA LYS A 193 -8.93 -7.26 -9.32
C LYS A 193 -7.80 -6.41 -8.74
N VAL A 194 -7.55 -5.25 -9.33
CA VAL A 194 -6.57 -4.28 -8.85
C VAL A 194 -7.24 -2.90 -8.83
N ILE A 195 -7.18 -2.18 -7.71
CA ILE A 195 -7.73 -0.82 -7.61
C ILE A 195 -6.81 0.18 -8.30
N PHE A 196 -7.35 1.32 -8.71
CA PHE A 196 -6.65 2.33 -9.50
C PHE A 196 -5.31 2.79 -8.92
N PRO A 197 -5.18 3.16 -7.61
CA PRO A 197 -3.89 3.54 -7.04
C PRO A 197 -2.86 2.41 -7.10
N THR A 198 -3.27 1.17 -6.78
CA THR A 198 -2.38 0.00 -6.85
C THR A 198 -1.92 -0.27 -8.26
N ARG A 199 -2.82 -0.16 -9.26
CA ARG A 199 -2.47 -0.34 -10.67
C ARG A 199 -1.44 0.70 -11.13
N ARG A 200 -1.65 1.99 -10.83
CA ARG A 200 -0.67 3.04 -11.19
C ARG A 200 0.70 2.79 -10.54
N ASN A 201 0.72 2.39 -9.28
CA ASN A 201 1.98 2.04 -8.61
C ASN A 201 2.63 0.79 -9.23
N LEU A 202 1.87 -0.26 -9.56
CA LEU A 202 2.41 -1.46 -10.25
C LEU A 202 3.02 -1.10 -11.61
N GLU A 203 2.37 -0.25 -12.40
CA GLU A 203 2.89 0.20 -13.69
C GLU A 203 4.20 0.99 -13.55
N ARG A 204 4.31 1.83 -12.51
CA ARG A 204 5.56 2.53 -12.17
C ARG A 204 6.64 1.54 -11.70
N LEU A 205 6.28 0.57 -10.86
CA LEU A 205 7.21 -0.45 -10.35
C LEU A 205 7.68 -1.42 -11.44
N ALA A 206 6.87 -1.69 -12.46
CA ALA A 206 7.22 -2.52 -13.61
C ALA A 206 8.33 -1.94 -14.50
N LEU A 207 8.71 -0.67 -14.31
CA LEU A 207 9.81 -0.02 -15.02
C LEU A 207 11.19 -0.46 -14.50
N PHE A 208 11.27 -1.08 -13.32
CA PHE A 208 12.53 -1.34 -12.62
C PHE A 208 12.91 -2.82 -12.67
N GLY A 209 14.17 -3.08 -13.00
CA GLY A 209 14.76 -4.40 -12.99
C GLY A 209 15.34 -4.81 -11.64
N SER A 210 15.43 -3.88 -10.67
CA SER A 210 15.97 -4.13 -9.33
C SER A 210 15.42 -3.15 -8.29
N PHE A 211 15.58 -3.50 -7.02
CA PHE A 211 15.26 -2.57 -5.90
C PHE A 211 16.12 -1.30 -5.99
N ALA A 212 17.41 -1.42 -6.30
CA ALA A 212 18.31 -0.28 -6.40
C ALA A 212 17.88 0.74 -7.47
N GLU A 213 17.34 0.27 -8.61
CA GLU A 213 16.76 1.16 -9.62
C GLU A 213 15.49 1.85 -9.12
N ALA A 214 14.61 1.12 -8.43
CA ALA A 214 13.39 1.67 -7.85
C ALA A 214 13.70 2.71 -6.76
N GLU A 215 14.66 2.43 -5.89
CA GLU A 215 15.15 3.33 -4.85
C GLU A 215 15.74 4.62 -5.46
N ALA A 216 16.66 4.50 -6.42
CA ALA A 216 17.26 5.65 -7.10
C ALA A 216 16.19 6.52 -7.78
N HIS A 217 15.21 5.89 -8.41
CA HIS A 217 14.07 6.61 -9.01
C HIS A 217 13.20 7.29 -7.95
N ALA A 218 12.90 6.62 -6.83
CA ALA A 218 12.10 7.18 -5.74
C ALA A 218 12.79 8.40 -5.12
N LEU A 219 14.09 8.32 -4.86
CA LEU A 219 14.89 9.43 -4.31
C LEU A 219 15.01 10.61 -5.27
N GLY A 220 14.95 10.37 -6.58
CA GLY A 220 15.00 11.41 -7.64
C GLY A 220 13.63 11.99 -8.03
N THR A 221 12.53 11.48 -7.48
CA THR A 221 11.16 11.88 -7.84
C THR A 221 10.50 12.62 -6.67
N PRO A 222 9.89 13.81 -6.90
CA PRO A 222 9.19 14.52 -5.84
C PRO A 222 7.99 13.72 -5.34
N ILE A 223 7.73 13.77 -4.02
CA ILE A 223 6.55 13.16 -3.42
C ILE A 223 5.52 14.26 -3.18
N GLU A 224 4.52 14.30 -4.06
CA GLU A 224 3.34 15.13 -3.93
C GLU A 224 2.11 14.24 -3.72
N VAL A 225 1.06 14.82 -3.15
CA VAL A 225 -0.20 14.10 -2.95
C VAL A 225 -0.88 13.85 -4.29
N VAL A 226 -0.99 12.58 -4.68
CA VAL A 226 -1.73 12.17 -5.88
C VAL A 226 -3.21 12.15 -5.55
N THR A 227 -3.94 13.13 -6.09
CA THR A 227 -5.39 13.20 -6.01
C THR A 227 -5.95 13.03 -7.44
N PRO A 228 -6.55 11.89 -7.78
CA PRO A 228 -7.14 11.66 -9.09
C PRO A 228 -8.32 12.61 -9.37
N TRP A 229 -8.48 13.03 -10.63
CA TRP A 229 -9.61 13.82 -11.07
C TRP A 229 -10.19 13.28 -12.37
N MET A 230 -11.43 13.67 -12.65
CA MET A 230 -12.12 13.34 -13.90
C MET A 230 -11.88 14.44 -14.94
N GLU A 231 -11.54 14.03 -16.17
CA GLU A 231 -11.36 14.93 -17.32
C GLU A 231 -11.94 14.28 -18.58
N GLU A 232 -12.60 15.06 -19.42
CA GLU A 232 -13.05 14.57 -20.73
C GLU A 232 -11.92 14.65 -21.75
N ARG A 233 -11.55 13.50 -22.33
CA ARG A 233 -10.52 13.39 -23.37
C ARG A 233 -11.07 12.64 -24.57
N GLY A 234 -11.07 13.30 -25.74
CA GLY A 234 -11.56 12.69 -26.98
C GLY A 234 -13.04 12.28 -26.96
N GLY A 235 -13.89 12.95 -26.15
CA GLY A 235 -15.31 12.65 -26.04
C GLY A 235 -15.64 11.49 -25.06
N GLU A 236 -14.67 11.08 -24.24
CA GLU A 236 -14.91 10.05 -23.20
C GLU A 236 -14.27 10.48 -21.86
N PRO A 237 -14.92 10.16 -20.71
CA PRO A 237 -14.39 10.51 -19.39
C PRO A 237 -13.16 9.66 -19.05
N HIS A 238 -12.11 10.32 -18.60
CA HIS A 238 -10.86 9.75 -18.12
C HIS A 238 -10.65 10.03 -16.64
N LEU A 239 -10.05 9.08 -15.94
CA LEU A 239 -9.49 9.28 -14.62
C LEU A 239 -8.01 9.63 -14.77
N CYS A 240 -7.63 10.82 -14.30
CA CYS A 240 -6.31 11.41 -14.49
C CYS A 240 -5.59 11.58 -13.17
N ILE A 241 -4.25 11.59 -13.21
CA ILE A 241 -3.34 11.91 -12.09
C ILE A 241 -2.28 12.92 -12.55
N PRO A 242 -1.59 13.63 -11.62
CA PRO A 242 -0.53 14.57 -11.98
C PRO A 242 0.60 13.92 -12.78
N GLU A 243 1.13 14.68 -13.74
CA GLU A 243 2.36 14.34 -14.48
C GLU A 243 3.60 14.68 -13.63
N GLY A 244 4.77 14.15 -14.01
CA GLY A 244 6.04 14.47 -13.34
C GLY A 244 6.32 13.72 -12.03
N LEU A 245 5.41 12.87 -11.57
CA LEU A 245 5.55 12.07 -10.35
C LEU A 245 6.01 10.62 -10.61
N GLY A 246 6.62 10.38 -11.78
CA GLY A 246 7.23 9.09 -12.14
C GLY A 246 6.25 8.03 -12.66
N TYR A 247 4.97 8.33 -12.84
CA TYR A 247 3.99 7.41 -13.38
C TYR A 247 4.05 7.36 -14.91
N PRO A 248 4.21 6.16 -15.53
CA PRO A 248 4.22 6.05 -17.01
C PRO A 248 2.85 6.25 -17.62
N VAL A 249 1.77 6.04 -16.87
CA VAL A 249 0.38 6.23 -17.29
C VAL A 249 -0.30 7.18 -16.33
N THR A 250 -0.66 8.37 -16.83
CA THR A 250 -1.28 9.45 -16.05
C THR A 250 -2.75 9.67 -16.35
N SER A 251 -3.31 8.89 -17.28
CA SER A 251 -4.72 9.00 -17.69
C SER A 251 -5.23 7.65 -18.17
N GLU A 252 -6.44 7.26 -17.75
CA GLU A 252 -7.12 6.04 -18.18
C GLU A 252 -8.59 6.31 -18.42
N ALA A 253 -9.16 5.75 -19.52
CA ALA A 253 -10.58 5.85 -19.77
C ALA A 253 -11.38 5.23 -18.62
N LEU A 254 -12.40 5.94 -18.13
CA LEU A 254 -13.17 5.53 -16.94
C LEU A 254 -13.78 4.13 -17.11
N ARG A 255 -14.22 3.76 -18.31
CA ARG A 255 -14.74 2.42 -18.58
C ARG A 255 -13.73 1.31 -18.28
N SER A 256 -12.45 1.54 -18.56
CA SER A 256 -11.36 0.59 -18.27
C SER A 256 -11.05 0.57 -16.78
N ALA A 257 -10.94 1.75 -16.15
CA ALA A 257 -10.72 1.89 -14.72
C ALA A 257 -11.84 1.22 -13.89
N VAL A 258 -13.10 1.31 -14.31
CA VAL A 258 -14.27 0.74 -13.62
C VAL A 258 -14.48 -0.73 -13.97
N THR A 259 -14.03 -1.23 -15.13
CA THR A 259 -14.13 -2.65 -15.47
C THR A 259 -13.32 -3.51 -14.50
N ALA A 260 -12.22 -2.96 -13.96
CA ALA A 260 -11.47 -3.57 -12.86
C ALA A 260 -12.32 -3.76 -11.57
N PHE A 261 -13.50 -3.12 -11.45
CA PHE A 261 -14.42 -3.23 -10.31
C PHE A 261 -15.63 -4.13 -10.54
N ARG A 262 -15.88 -4.62 -11.77
CA ARG A 262 -17.03 -5.52 -12.04
C ARG A 262 -16.65 -6.97 -11.75
N LYS A 263 -17.48 -7.65 -10.92
CA LYS A 263 -17.44 -9.11 -10.79
C LYS A 263 -17.61 -9.77 -12.16
N PRO A 264 -16.83 -10.80 -12.51
CA PRO A 264 -17.21 -11.69 -13.61
C PRO A 264 -18.57 -12.30 -13.28
N ARG A 265 -19.45 -12.36 -14.30
CA ARG A 265 -20.76 -12.98 -14.19
C ARG A 265 -20.65 -14.50 -14.09
#